data_4af50b1fcab70e5393be7a6379002a3b
#
_entry.id   4af50b1fcab70e5393be7a6379002a3b
#
_cell.length_a   1.000
_cell.length_b   1.000
_cell.length_c   1.000
_cell.angle_alpha   90.00
_cell.angle_beta   90.00
_cell.angle_gamma   90.00
#
_symmetry.space_group_name_H-M   'P 1'
#
loop_
_entity.id
_entity.type
_entity.pdbx_description
1 polymer ?
#
loop_
_entity_poly.entity_id
_entity_poly.type
_entity_poly.pdbx_seq_one_letter_code
_entity_poly.pdbx_strand_id
1 'polypeptide(L)'
;MSKKTLIALTVGSDLASQLLNGTALHQLALDEALSVSKEIGAELIEVKSENLLQTLKDKNFDLVVIHDELRPLVSRAQIKKTIESLGDFDAIRPTMAFTETIKSLDSEHRLNQTIDREKVRRISSPEVIRKSAVNFDGVIGTWTLPLINGAKTSEIESEPQGIRVNNPEELKMLEALLQLSNPAQK
;
A
#
# COMPACT_ATOMS: atom_id res chain seq x y z
N MET A 1 -7.82 -16.83 -20.78
CA MET A 1 -6.48 -16.17 -20.88
C MET A 1 -6.05 -15.76 -19.48
N SER A 2 -4.79 -16.00 -19.10
CA SER A 2 -4.25 -15.51 -17.83
C SER A 2 -4.23 -13.99 -17.86
N LYS A 3 -4.73 -13.34 -16.79
CA LYS A 3 -4.68 -11.88 -16.67
C LYS A 3 -3.23 -11.42 -16.51
N LYS A 4 -2.83 -10.44 -17.32
CA LYS A 4 -1.50 -9.82 -17.17
C LYS A 4 -1.50 -8.92 -15.96
N THR A 5 -0.69 -9.28 -14.95
CA THR A 5 -0.52 -8.51 -13.74
C THR A 5 0.80 -7.74 -13.79
N LEU A 6 0.77 -6.48 -13.37
CA LEU A 6 1.94 -5.63 -13.20
C LEU A 6 2.01 -5.22 -11.74
N ILE A 7 3.18 -5.40 -11.12
CA ILE A 7 3.47 -4.91 -9.77
C ILE A 7 4.28 -3.62 -9.90
N ALA A 8 3.78 -2.54 -9.34
CA ALA A 8 4.45 -1.25 -9.29
C ALA A 8 4.88 -0.96 -7.85
N LEU A 9 6.17 -1.05 -7.56
CA LEU A 9 6.74 -0.57 -6.30
C LEU A 9 6.93 0.94 -6.42
N THR A 10 6.20 1.70 -5.59
CA THR A 10 6.38 3.16 -5.55
C THR A 10 7.58 3.52 -4.71
N VAL A 11 8.49 4.30 -5.31
CA VAL A 11 9.81 4.61 -4.76
C VAL A 11 10.07 6.13 -4.74
N GLY A 12 11.14 6.53 -4.07
CA GLY A 12 11.66 7.90 -4.10
C GLY A 12 11.64 8.63 -2.76
N SER A 13 11.44 7.90 -1.66
CA SER A 13 11.54 8.48 -0.32
C SER A 13 12.98 8.43 0.21
N ASP A 14 13.44 9.52 0.83
CA ASP A 14 14.74 9.55 1.52
C ASP A 14 14.81 8.55 2.70
N LEU A 15 13.65 8.20 3.27
CA LEU A 15 13.55 7.19 4.33
C LEU A 15 13.79 5.78 3.83
N ALA A 16 13.66 5.51 2.54
CA ALA A 16 13.76 4.18 1.97
C ALA A 16 15.13 3.51 2.18
N SER A 17 16.19 4.31 2.35
CA SER A 17 17.55 3.86 2.67
C SER A 17 17.77 3.55 4.16
N GLN A 18 16.86 3.92 5.05
CA GLN A 18 16.96 3.62 6.47
C GLN A 18 16.88 2.12 6.70
N LEU A 19 17.59 1.64 7.74
CA LEU A 19 17.73 0.21 8.00
C LEU A 19 16.75 -0.25 9.08
N LEU A 20 16.03 -1.32 8.78
CA LEU A 20 15.24 -2.10 9.72
C LEU A 20 15.94 -3.45 9.92
N ASN A 21 16.47 -3.70 11.11
CA ASN A 21 17.27 -4.90 11.41
C ASN A 21 18.40 -5.15 10.39
N GLY A 22 19.09 -4.09 9.97
CA GLY A 22 20.23 -4.16 9.05
C GLY A 22 19.90 -4.23 7.56
N THR A 23 18.61 -4.22 7.17
CA THR A 23 18.18 -4.23 5.78
C THR A 23 17.41 -2.93 5.47
N ALA A 24 17.69 -2.30 4.32
CA ALA A 24 17.00 -1.10 3.90
C ALA A 24 15.49 -1.32 3.74
N LEU A 25 14.66 -0.35 4.11
CA LEU A 25 13.20 -0.44 3.98
C LEU A 25 12.79 -0.76 2.54
N HIS A 26 13.39 -0.07 1.57
CA HIS A 26 13.20 -0.33 0.15
C HIS A 26 13.47 -1.81 -0.21
N GLN A 27 14.61 -2.36 0.25
CA GLN A 27 15.01 -3.73 -0.09
C GLN A 27 14.02 -4.75 0.48
N LEU A 28 13.53 -4.54 1.71
CA LEU A 28 12.51 -5.41 2.32
C LEU A 28 11.22 -5.42 1.49
N ALA A 29 10.73 -4.25 1.11
CA ALA A 29 9.52 -4.14 0.30
C ALA A 29 9.71 -4.71 -1.11
N LEU A 30 10.88 -4.49 -1.72
CA LEU A 30 11.24 -5.02 -3.04
C LEU A 30 11.32 -6.55 -3.03
N ASP A 31 11.93 -7.15 -2.01
CA ASP A 31 12.08 -8.61 -1.91
C ASP A 31 10.72 -9.32 -1.85
N GLU A 32 9.76 -8.79 -1.10
CA GLU A 32 8.41 -9.33 -1.02
C GLU A 32 7.65 -9.15 -2.35
N ALA A 33 7.73 -7.98 -2.96
CA ALA A 33 7.13 -7.70 -4.26
C ALA A 33 7.72 -8.57 -5.38
N LEU A 34 9.05 -8.74 -5.40
CA LEU A 34 9.77 -9.58 -6.36
C LEU A 34 9.42 -11.06 -6.19
N SER A 35 9.28 -11.51 -4.96
CA SER A 35 8.89 -12.90 -4.67
C SER A 35 7.50 -13.20 -5.23
N VAL A 36 6.52 -12.31 -5.00
CA VAL A 36 5.17 -12.46 -5.56
C VAL A 36 5.19 -12.36 -7.08
N SER A 37 5.93 -11.39 -7.65
CA SER A 37 6.09 -11.22 -9.10
C SER A 37 6.51 -12.52 -9.79
N LYS A 38 7.55 -13.17 -9.26
CA LYS A 38 8.05 -14.47 -9.78
C LYS A 38 7.01 -15.58 -9.65
N GLU A 39 6.30 -15.64 -8.52
CA GLU A 39 5.32 -16.70 -8.26
C GLU A 39 4.11 -16.63 -9.21
N ILE A 40 3.60 -15.41 -9.49
CA ILE A 40 2.41 -15.25 -10.32
C ILE A 40 2.73 -14.89 -11.78
N GLY A 41 4.01 -14.80 -12.16
CA GLY A 41 4.45 -14.44 -13.51
C GLY A 41 4.13 -12.99 -13.89
N ALA A 42 4.17 -12.06 -12.90
CA ALA A 42 3.91 -10.65 -13.11
C ALA A 42 5.18 -9.89 -13.54
N GLU A 43 5.02 -8.79 -14.30
CA GLU A 43 6.07 -7.79 -14.46
C GLU A 43 6.19 -6.97 -13.17
N LEU A 44 7.42 -6.70 -12.72
CA LEU A 44 7.70 -5.77 -11.61
C LEU A 44 8.40 -4.53 -12.14
N ILE A 45 7.94 -3.37 -11.75
CA ILE A 45 8.59 -2.09 -12.02
C ILE A 45 8.76 -1.28 -10.73
N GLU A 46 9.82 -0.49 -10.67
CA GLU A 46 10.00 0.56 -9.68
C GLU A 46 9.68 1.90 -10.33
N VAL A 47 8.88 2.72 -9.67
CA VAL A 47 8.41 3.98 -10.25
C VAL A 47 8.16 5.01 -9.17
N LYS A 48 8.57 6.26 -9.39
CA LYS A 48 8.23 7.37 -8.50
C LYS A 48 6.73 7.62 -8.52
N SER A 49 6.17 7.94 -7.35
CA SER A 49 4.72 8.15 -7.20
C SER A 49 4.17 9.20 -8.17
N GLU A 50 4.91 10.30 -8.40
CA GLU A 50 4.53 11.35 -9.33
C GLU A 50 4.51 10.93 -10.80
N ASN A 51 5.24 9.87 -11.16
CA ASN A 51 5.33 9.35 -12.52
C ASN A 51 4.44 8.13 -12.77
N LEU A 52 3.82 7.59 -11.71
CA LEU A 52 3.11 6.31 -11.76
C LEU A 52 2.03 6.28 -12.86
N LEU A 53 1.12 7.25 -12.84
CA LEU A 53 0.01 7.30 -13.80
C LEU A 53 0.49 7.34 -15.25
N GLN A 54 1.49 8.20 -15.53
CA GLN A 54 2.06 8.32 -16.87
C GLN A 54 2.79 7.05 -17.30
N THR A 55 3.58 6.45 -16.39
CA THR A 55 4.28 5.19 -16.67
C THR A 55 3.31 4.06 -17.00
N LEU A 56 2.19 3.97 -16.31
CA LEU A 56 1.19 2.93 -16.50
C LEU A 56 0.37 3.11 -17.78
N LYS A 57 0.21 4.34 -18.29
CA LYS A 57 -0.59 4.63 -19.48
C LYS A 57 -0.13 3.81 -20.68
N ASP A 58 1.17 3.66 -20.86
CA ASP A 58 1.79 2.97 -22.01
C ASP A 58 2.07 1.48 -21.77
N LYS A 59 1.78 0.98 -20.55
CA LYS A 59 2.00 -0.42 -20.20
C LYS A 59 0.84 -1.33 -20.57
N ASN A 60 1.14 -2.56 -20.94
CA ASN A 60 0.16 -3.59 -21.28
C ASN A 60 -0.08 -4.51 -20.07
N PHE A 61 -1.13 -4.24 -19.31
CA PHE A 61 -1.56 -5.04 -18.15
C PHE A 61 -3.09 -5.05 -18.03
N ASP A 62 -3.64 -6.01 -17.30
CA ASP A 62 -5.05 -6.08 -16.91
C ASP A 62 -5.27 -5.63 -15.48
N LEU A 63 -4.30 -5.96 -14.60
CA LEU A 63 -4.28 -5.60 -13.19
C LEU A 63 -2.96 -4.90 -12.84
N VAL A 64 -3.04 -3.83 -12.05
CA VAL A 64 -1.88 -3.25 -11.38
C VAL A 64 -1.97 -3.46 -9.88
N VAL A 65 -0.85 -3.87 -9.28
CA VAL A 65 -0.63 -4.02 -7.84
C VAL A 65 0.34 -2.93 -7.43
N ILE A 66 -0.11 -1.95 -6.67
CA ILE A 66 0.70 -0.79 -6.27
C ILE A 66 1.16 -1.00 -4.84
N HIS A 67 2.46 -1.15 -4.64
CA HIS A 67 3.08 -1.35 -3.34
C HIS A 67 3.99 -0.19 -2.97
N ASP A 68 4.03 0.18 -1.67
CA ASP A 68 4.77 1.33 -1.14
C ASP A 68 6.07 0.84 -0.48
N GLU A 69 7.23 1.34 -0.93
CA GLU A 69 8.55 1.00 -0.37
C GLU A 69 8.69 1.30 1.13
N LEU A 70 7.87 2.21 1.67
CA LEU A 70 7.86 2.55 3.09
C LEU A 70 6.92 1.66 3.92
N ARG A 71 6.46 0.55 3.37
CA ARG A 71 5.72 -0.51 4.07
C ARG A 71 6.49 -1.84 4.03
N PRO A 72 7.68 -1.87 4.64
CA PRO A 72 8.65 -2.95 4.47
C PRO A 72 8.19 -4.30 5.01
N LEU A 73 7.17 -4.32 5.87
CA LEU A 73 6.68 -5.54 6.52
C LEU A 73 5.33 -6.03 5.98
N VAL A 74 4.87 -5.50 4.85
CA VAL A 74 3.73 -6.09 4.14
C VAL A 74 4.19 -7.41 3.53
N SER A 75 3.59 -8.51 3.98
CA SER A 75 4.02 -9.85 3.58
C SER A 75 3.56 -10.23 2.17
N ARG A 76 4.22 -11.22 1.57
CA ARG A 76 3.77 -11.91 0.36
C ARG A 76 2.33 -12.40 0.49
N ALA A 77 1.98 -12.93 1.66
CA ALA A 77 0.64 -13.43 1.93
C ALA A 77 -0.41 -12.32 1.80
N GLN A 78 -0.13 -11.13 2.36
CA GLN A 78 -1.01 -9.98 2.23
C GLN A 78 -1.12 -9.51 0.78
N ILE A 79 -0.01 -9.44 0.04
CA ILE A 79 -0.02 -9.04 -1.38
C ILE A 79 -0.90 -10.00 -2.18
N LYS A 80 -0.68 -11.31 -2.04
CA LYS A 80 -1.47 -12.34 -2.74
C LYS A 80 -2.94 -12.31 -2.35
N LYS A 81 -3.23 -12.25 -1.04
CA LYS A 81 -4.60 -12.14 -0.52
C LYS A 81 -5.33 -10.95 -1.13
N THR A 82 -4.65 -9.80 -1.27
CA THR A 82 -5.27 -8.61 -1.88
C THR A 82 -5.59 -8.83 -3.36
N ILE A 83 -4.68 -9.46 -4.11
CA ILE A 83 -4.92 -9.80 -5.53
C ILE A 83 -6.11 -10.76 -5.67
N GLU A 84 -6.14 -11.82 -4.87
CA GLU A 84 -7.18 -12.86 -4.90
C GLU A 84 -8.55 -12.30 -4.49
N SER A 85 -8.57 -11.36 -3.54
CA SER A 85 -9.80 -10.74 -3.03
C SER A 85 -10.42 -9.71 -3.96
N LEU A 86 -9.78 -9.37 -5.09
CA LEU A 86 -10.34 -8.40 -6.04
C LEU A 86 -11.71 -8.85 -6.59
N GLY A 87 -11.91 -10.17 -6.83
CA GLY A 87 -13.19 -10.71 -7.28
C GLY A 87 -13.83 -9.91 -8.41
N ASP A 88 -15.03 -9.40 -8.20
CA ASP A 88 -15.78 -8.56 -9.15
C ASP A 88 -15.60 -7.05 -8.91
N PHE A 89 -14.74 -6.65 -7.97
CA PHE A 89 -14.43 -5.26 -7.73
C PHE A 89 -13.44 -4.72 -8.77
N ASP A 90 -13.49 -3.41 -8.99
CA ASP A 90 -12.57 -2.68 -9.87
C ASP A 90 -11.28 -2.30 -9.16
N ALA A 91 -11.37 -2.03 -7.87
CA ALA A 91 -10.21 -1.76 -7.02
C ALA A 91 -10.43 -2.27 -5.59
N ILE A 92 -9.34 -2.74 -4.96
CA ILE A 92 -9.33 -3.23 -3.59
C ILE A 92 -8.02 -2.84 -2.90
N ARG A 93 -8.08 -2.62 -1.60
CA ARG A 93 -6.90 -2.38 -0.75
C ARG A 93 -7.08 -2.94 0.65
N PRO A 94 -5.98 -3.26 1.34
CA PRO A 94 -6.02 -3.56 2.77
C PRO A 94 -6.23 -2.28 3.58
N THR A 95 -7.00 -2.40 4.65
CA THR A 95 -7.24 -1.31 5.61
C THR A 95 -7.19 -1.82 7.04
N MET A 96 -7.02 -0.90 7.96
CA MET A 96 -7.15 -1.15 9.41
C MET A 96 -8.14 -0.19 10.03
N ALA A 97 -8.92 -0.66 11.01
CA ALA A 97 -9.73 0.20 11.84
C ALA A 97 -8.86 1.10 12.71
N PHE A 98 -9.36 2.28 13.02
CA PHE A 98 -8.75 3.12 14.07
C PHE A 98 -9.20 2.64 15.44
N THR A 99 -8.26 2.42 16.34
CA THR A 99 -8.52 2.09 17.74
C THR A 99 -8.56 3.33 18.64
N GLU A 100 -7.89 4.41 18.20
CA GLU A 100 -7.80 5.68 18.92
C GLU A 100 -8.99 6.61 18.63
N THR A 101 -9.21 7.58 19.53
CA THR A 101 -10.18 8.65 19.30
C THR A 101 -9.63 9.67 18.30
N ILE A 102 -10.35 9.87 17.19
CA ILE A 102 -9.98 10.82 16.14
C ILE A 102 -10.76 12.10 16.35
N LYS A 103 -10.05 13.23 16.31
CA LYS A 103 -10.63 14.57 16.36
C LYS A 103 -10.34 15.33 15.08
N SER A 104 -11.33 16.04 14.57
CA SER A 104 -11.08 17.06 13.54
C SER A 104 -10.50 18.31 14.15
N LEU A 105 -9.83 19.11 13.33
CA LEU A 105 -9.40 20.46 13.68
C LEU A 105 -10.24 21.47 12.90
N ASP A 106 -10.44 22.65 13.48
CA ASP A 106 -10.98 23.81 12.77
C ASP A 106 -9.90 24.54 11.96
N SER A 107 -10.26 25.62 11.28
CA SER A 107 -9.32 26.44 10.50
C SER A 107 -8.22 27.13 11.33
N GLU A 108 -8.39 27.20 12.64
CA GLU A 108 -7.43 27.76 13.59
C GLU A 108 -6.62 26.67 14.33
N HIS A 109 -6.66 25.42 13.82
CA HIS A 109 -6.00 24.24 14.39
C HIS A 109 -6.45 23.89 15.84
N ARG A 110 -7.66 24.28 16.24
CA ARG A 110 -8.24 23.89 17.52
C ARG A 110 -9.03 22.60 17.38
N LEU A 111 -9.05 21.78 18.45
CA LEU A 111 -9.86 20.57 18.51
C LEU A 111 -11.33 20.91 18.34
N ASN A 112 -11.99 20.25 17.38
CA ASN A 112 -13.39 20.48 17.06
C ASN A 112 -14.22 19.22 17.35
N GLN A 113 -14.57 18.43 16.34
CA GLN A 113 -15.50 17.31 16.46
C GLN A 113 -14.77 15.98 16.67
N THR A 114 -15.44 15.02 17.33
CA THR A 114 -15.04 13.62 17.30
C THR A 114 -15.47 13.04 15.97
N ILE A 115 -14.52 12.45 15.26
CA ILE A 115 -14.82 11.69 14.04
C ILE A 115 -15.24 10.28 14.45
N ASP A 116 -16.36 9.83 13.93
CA ASP A 116 -16.81 8.45 14.10
C ASP A 116 -15.80 7.50 13.44
N ARG A 117 -15.03 6.78 14.26
CA ARG A 117 -13.96 5.90 13.79
C ARG A 117 -14.45 4.74 12.94
N GLU A 118 -15.72 4.37 13.02
CA GLU A 118 -16.30 3.33 12.18
C GLU A 118 -16.44 3.76 10.70
N LYS A 119 -16.37 5.08 10.45
CA LYS A 119 -16.46 5.68 9.11
C LYS A 119 -15.11 6.01 8.50
N VAL A 120 -14.02 5.73 9.18
CA VAL A 120 -12.67 6.02 8.71
C VAL A 120 -11.79 4.78 8.79
N ARG A 121 -10.81 4.70 7.90
CA ARG A 121 -9.86 3.59 7.85
C ARG A 121 -8.44 4.10 7.68
N ARG A 122 -7.49 3.43 8.30
CA ARG A 122 -6.08 3.55 7.97
C ARG A 122 -5.83 2.68 6.75
N ILE A 123 -5.39 3.27 5.66
CA ILE A 123 -5.06 2.52 4.44
C ILE A 123 -3.71 1.80 4.61
N SER A 124 -3.59 0.65 3.95
CA SER A 124 -2.35 -0.11 3.83
C SER A 124 -2.05 -0.42 2.36
N SER A 125 -1.12 -1.30 2.10
CA SER A 125 -0.63 -1.69 0.78
C SER A 125 -0.72 -3.22 0.63
N PRO A 126 -0.81 -3.73 -0.60
CA PRO A 126 -0.89 -3.01 -1.86
C PRO A 126 -2.32 -2.58 -2.22
N GLU A 127 -2.45 -1.58 -3.09
CA GLU A 127 -3.69 -1.38 -3.84
C GLU A 127 -3.68 -2.27 -5.08
N VAL A 128 -4.80 -2.93 -5.37
CA VAL A 128 -4.97 -3.72 -6.61
C VAL A 128 -6.09 -3.11 -7.41
N ILE A 129 -5.79 -2.71 -8.65
CA ILE A 129 -6.71 -1.94 -9.50
C ILE A 129 -6.75 -2.56 -10.90
N ARG A 130 -7.96 -2.72 -11.48
CA ARG A 130 -8.12 -3.10 -12.89
C ARG A 130 -7.74 -1.94 -13.79
N LYS A 131 -7.02 -2.21 -14.88
CA LYS A 131 -6.69 -1.17 -15.87
C LYS A 131 -7.93 -0.46 -16.40
N SER A 132 -9.01 -1.20 -16.61
CA SER A 132 -10.30 -0.67 -17.12
C SER A 132 -10.95 0.35 -16.16
N ALA A 133 -10.58 0.34 -14.90
CA ALA A 133 -11.10 1.27 -13.89
C ALA A 133 -10.21 2.51 -13.70
N VAL A 134 -9.02 2.56 -14.31
CA VAL A 134 -8.12 3.71 -14.20
C VAL A 134 -8.57 4.82 -15.15
N ASN A 135 -8.78 6.01 -14.61
CA ASN A 135 -8.98 7.23 -15.40
C ASN A 135 -7.63 7.91 -15.64
N PHE A 136 -6.97 7.59 -16.75
CA PHE A 136 -5.64 8.11 -17.08
C PHE A 136 -5.57 9.63 -17.31
N ASP A 137 -6.71 10.29 -17.48
CA ASP A 137 -6.81 11.75 -17.63
C ASP A 137 -7.44 12.42 -16.39
N GLY A 138 -7.66 11.64 -15.33
CA GLY A 138 -8.27 12.08 -14.08
C GLY A 138 -7.28 12.70 -13.10
N VAL A 139 -7.81 13.23 -12.01
CA VAL A 139 -7.05 13.75 -10.88
C VAL A 139 -7.01 12.71 -9.77
N ILE A 140 -5.84 12.55 -9.13
CA ILE A 140 -5.65 11.66 -7.99
C ILE A 140 -6.61 12.08 -6.86
N GLY A 141 -7.34 11.11 -6.34
CA GLY A 141 -8.32 11.31 -5.27
C GLY A 141 -8.05 10.37 -4.09
N THR A 142 -9.02 9.54 -3.77
CA THR A 142 -8.94 8.60 -2.62
C THR A 142 -7.96 7.44 -2.87
N TRP A 143 -7.73 7.05 -4.11
CA TRP A 143 -6.84 5.95 -4.54
C TRP A 143 -5.54 6.51 -5.09
N THR A 144 -4.49 5.69 -5.11
CA THR A 144 -3.17 6.07 -5.67
C THR A 144 -3.27 6.40 -7.17
N LEU A 145 -4.21 5.75 -7.87
CA LEU A 145 -4.56 6.11 -9.25
C LEU A 145 -5.97 6.71 -9.29
N PRO A 146 -6.22 7.68 -10.18
CA PRO A 146 -7.58 8.15 -10.43
C PRO A 146 -8.46 7.01 -10.95
N LEU A 147 -9.64 6.84 -10.39
CA LEU A 147 -10.61 5.87 -10.86
C LEU A 147 -11.72 6.54 -11.69
N ILE A 148 -12.31 5.77 -12.61
CA ILE A 148 -13.51 6.20 -13.34
C ILE A 148 -14.69 6.36 -12.37
N ASN A 149 -15.66 7.19 -12.73
CA ASN A 149 -16.90 7.34 -11.98
C ASN A 149 -17.65 6.01 -11.91
N GLY A 150 -18.13 5.67 -10.70
CA GLY A 150 -18.88 4.44 -10.48
C GLY A 150 -18.02 3.16 -10.37
N ALA A 151 -16.70 3.28 -10.32
CA ALA A 151 -15.82 2.13 -10.05
C ALA A 151 -16.21 1.45 -8.72
N LYS A 152 -16.38 0.12 -8.78
CA LYS A 152 -16.71 -0.70 -7.61
C LYS A 152 -15.46 -0.94 -6.78
N THR A 153 -15.43 -0.41 -5.57
CA THR A 153 -14.27 -0.54 -4.69
C THR A 153 -14.59 -1.34 -3.43
N SER A 154 -13.58 -1.99 -2.87
CA SER A 154 -13.70 -2.74 -1.63
C SER A 154 -12.44 -2.62 -0.77
N GLU A 155 -12.52 -3.14 0.44
CA GLU A 155 -11.42 -3.24 1.38
C GLU A 155 -11.31 -4.65 1.96
N ILE A 156 -10.12 -5.01 2.40
CA ILE A 156 -9.86 -6.21 3.20
C ILE A 156 -9.07 -5.82 4.44
N GLU A 157 -9.04 -6.71 5.42
CA GLU A 157 -8.24 -6.50 6.61
C GLU A 157 -6.73 -6.54 6.29
N SER A 158 -5.99 -5.54 6.76
CA SER A 158 -4.55 -5.46 6.68
C SER A 158 -3.89 -6.22 7.82
N GLU A 159 -2.72 -6.78 7.57
CA GLU A 159 -1.81 -7.26 8.62
C GLU A 159 -1.40 -6.10 9.54
N PRO A 160 -1.32 -6.34 10.87
CA PRO A 160 -0.93 -5.28 11.83
C PRO A 160 0.43 -4.64 11.54
N GLN A 161 1.39 -5.41 11.02
CA GLN A 161 2.72 -4.93 10.65
C GLN A 161 2.77 -4.15 9.33
N GLY A 162 1.67 -4.10 8.56
CA GLY A 162 1.56 -3.37 7.29
C GLY A 162 1.52 -1.84 7.44
N ILE A 163 2.05 -1.30 8.55
CA ILE A 163 2.13 0.15 8.80
C ILE A 163 3.17 0.81 7.89
N ARG A 164 2.96 2.09 7.58
CA ARG A 164 3.90 2.90 6.82
C ARG A 164 4.89 3.57 7.76
N VAL A 165 6.15 3.59 7.38
CA VAL A 165 7.20 4.37 8.06
C VAL A 165 7.21 5.78 7.47
N ASN A 166 6.80 6.80 8.24
CA ASN A 166 6.74 8.18 7.78
C ASN A 166 7.86 9.05 8.39
N ASN A 167 8.52 8.57 9.43
CA ASN A 167 9.59 9.27 10.13
C ASN A 167 10.50 8.27 10.87
N PRO A 168 11.69 8.69 11.34
CA PRO A 168 12.62 7.81 12.06
C PRO A 168 12.07 7.26 13.39
N GLU A 169 11.14 7.95 14.03
CA GLU A 169 10.53 7.51 15.28
C GLU A 169 9.61 6.31 15.06
N GLU A 170 8.83 6.33 14.00
CA GLU A 170 8.00 5.18 13.59
C GLU A 170 8.85 3.96 13.21
N LEU A 171 10.02 4.18 12.60
CA LEU A 171 10.97 3.10 12.33
C LEU A 171 11.42 2.41 13.62
N LYS A 172 11.82 3.19 14.65
CA LYS A 172 12.20 2.64 15.95
C LYS A 172 11.06 1.88 16.63
N MET A 173 9.82 2.37 16.50
CA MET A 173 8.64 1.64 16.98
C MET A 173 8.46 0.31 16.26
N LEU A 174 8.65 0.29 14.96
CA LEU A 174 8.55 -0.92 14.15
C LEU A 174 9.62 -1.95 14.53
N GLU A 175 10.87 -1.51 14.75
CA GLU A 175 11.95 -2.35 15.26
C GLU A 175 11.61 -2.99 16.61
N ALA A 176 11.08 -2.19 17.54
CA ALA A 176 10.67 -2.69 18.86
C ALA A 176 9.55 -3.74 18.76
N LEU A 177 8.57 -3.54 17.88
CA LEU A 177 7.50 -4.50 17.62
C LEU A 177 8.03 -5.83 17.07
N LEU A 178 8.99 -5.80 16.15
CA LEU A 178 9.61 -7.00 15.60
C LEU A 178 10.38 -7.78 16.66
N GLN A 179 11.11 -7.10 17.55
CA GLN A 179 11.83 -7.73 18.66
C GLN A 179 10.89 -8.45 19.63
N LEU A 180 9.70 -7.88 19.89
CA LEU A 180 8.68 -8.50 20.74
C LEU A 180 8.02 -9.72 20.07
N SER A 181 7.90 -9.70 18.74
CA SER A 181 7.29 -10.79 17.97
C SER A 181 8.22 -12.00 17.79
N ASN A 182 9.56 -11.80 17.95
CA ASN A 182 10.59 -12.84 17.83
C ASN A 182 11.41 -13.00 19.13
N PRO A 183 10.83 -13.56 20.22
CA PRO A 183 11.54 -13.67 21.51
C PRO A 183 12.71 -14.67 21.52
N ALA A 184 12.98 -15.36 20.41
CA ALA A 184 13.97 -16.45 20.34
C ALA A 184 15.40 -16.02 19.99
N GLN A 185 15.74 -14.72 19.99
CA GLN A 185 17.10 -14.21 19.76
C GLN A 185 17.61 -13.42 21.00
N LYS A 186 17.57 -14.05 22.17
CA LYS A 186 18.35 -13.64 23.36
C LYS A 186 19.34 -14.72 23.71
#